data_2a44956c5bad9015cdb329d9a913e635
#
_entry.id   2a44956c5bad9015cdb329d9a913e635
#
_cell.length_a   1.000
_cell.length_b   1.000
_cell.length_c   1.000
_cell.angle_alpha   90.00
_cell.angle_beta   90.00
_cell.angle_gamma   90.00
#
_symmetry.space_group_name_H-M   'P 1'
#
loop_
_entity.id
_entity.type
_entity.pdbx_description
1 polymer ?
#
loop_
_entity_poly.entity_id
_entity_poly.type
_entity_poly.pdbx_seq_one_letter_code
_entity_poly.pdbx_strand_id
1 'polypeptide(L)'
;MKNKIFYMGLLLILVITGCSNSNEKELIESSEVSGSSSIGLIDDERILSAESEPGNWLAFGRTYDERRFSPLKQINKDSVSNLGLVWSKDMGTNRALEATPIFVDGIMFFTSTWSRVYAVEALTGETVWSFDPKVPGEWARKACCDVVNRGVAVYNGKVYSASLDGRLFALNAETGEKIWEVDTIIDRETVSYTHLTLPTTYHV
;
A
#
# COMPACT_ATOMS: atom_id res chain seq x y z
N MET A 1 -43.27 64.80 5.69
CA MET A 1 -44.53 64.68 4.96
C MET A 1 -44.65 63.30 4.37
N LYS A 2 -45.71 62.55 4.81
CA LYS A 2 -46.50 61.54 4.07
C LYS A 2 -45.74 60.31 3.52
N ASN A 3 -46.14 59.06 3.64
CA ASN A 3 -47.28 58.41 4.32
C ASN A 3 -46.95 56.91 4.40
N LYS A 4 -47.50 56.28 5.43
CA LYS A 4 -47.69 54.89 5.66
C LYS A 4 -48.44 54.20 4.52
N ILE A 5 -48.19 52.92 4.25
CA ILE A 5 -49.25 51.91 4.07
C ILE A 5 -48.75 50.54 4.51
N PHE A 6 -49.52 49.99 5.44
CA PHE A 6 -49.53 48.65 6.01
C PHE A 6 -50.36 47.77 5.10
N TYR A 7 -49.91 46.56 4.79
CA TYR A 7 -50.82 45.48 4.40
C TYR A 7 -50.43 44.19 5.12
N MET A 8 -51.35 43.76 5.92
CA MET A 8 -51.47 42.50 6.65
C MET A 8 -52.43 41.62 5.84
N GLY A 9 -52.05 40.40 5.65
CA GLY A 9 -52.91 39.41 4.99
C GLY A 9 -52.25 38.04 5.09
N LEU A 10 -52.64 37.36 5.98
CA LEU A 10 -53.60 36.28 6.19
C LEU A 10 -53.09 34.89 5.89
N LEU A 11 -53.02 34.18 6.94
CA LEU A 11 -52.77 32.74 7.18
C LEU A 11 -53.68 31.85 6.33
N LEU A 12 -53.13 30.80 5.73
CA LEU A 12 -53.92 29.63 5.39
C LEU A 12 -53.14 28.35 5.71
N ILE A 13 -53.54 27.72 6.79
CA ILE A 13 -53.13 26.39 7.22
C ILE A 13 -53.94 25.38 6.41
N LEU A 14 -53.26 24.48 5.69
CA LEU A 14 -53.88 23.27 5.16
C LEU A 14 -53.21 22.04 5.79
N VAL A 15 -53.94 21.45 6.71
CA VAL A 15 -53.64 20.13 7.28
C VAL A 15 -54.14 19.08 6.30
N ILE A 16 -53.27 18.26 5.78
CA ILE A 16 -53.68 17.02 5.10
C ILE A 16 -53.03 15.86 5.85
N THR A 17 -53.87 15.15 6.62
CA THR A 17 -53.59 13.82 7.17
C THR A 17 -53.69 12.81 6.05
N GLY A 18 -52.65 12.03 5.84
CA GLY A 18 -52.66 10.87 4.99
C GLY A 18 -51.69 9.80 5.53
N CYS A 19 -52.25 8.79 6.21
CA CYS A 19 -51.50 7.56 6.52
C CYS A 19 -51.17 6.80 5.26
N SER A 20 -49.93 6.45 5.06
CA SER A 20 -49.53 5.34 4.22
C SER A 20 -48.25 4.72 4.74
N ASN A 21 -48.36 3.46 5.09
CA ASN A 21 -47.36 2.54 5.58
C ASN A 21 -46.44 2.14 4.38
N SER A 22 -45.16 2.38 4.46
CA SER A 22 -44.20 1.69 3.58
C SER A 22 -42.79 1.74 4.19
N ASN A 23 -42.23 0.56 4.36
CA ASN A 23 -40.89 0.23 4.81
C ASN A 23 -39.80 1.20 4.36
N GLU A 24 -39.32 2.03 5.24
CA GLU A 24 -38.04 2.70 5.11
C GLU A 24 -36.94 1.68 5.43
N LYS A 25 -36.27 1.24 4.41
CA LYS A 25 -34.91 0.69 4.53
C LYS A 25 -34.05 1.83 5.06
N GLU A 26 -33.64 1.69 6.28
CA GLU A 26 -32.57 2.49 6.89
C GLU A 26 -31.31 2.29 6.05
N LEU A 27 -31.01 3.20 5.16
CA LEU A 27 -29.71 3.37 4.56
C LEU A 27 -28.79 3.82 5.69
N ILE A 28 -27.99 2.88 6.18
CA ILE A 28 -26.84 3.19 7.01
C ILE A 28 -25.93 4.02 6.13
N GLU A 29 -26.05 5.32 6.27
CA GLU A 29 -25.06 6.28 5.80
C GLU A 29 -23.77 5.98 6.58
N SER A 30 -22.88 5.17 5.97
CA SER A 30 -21.53 5.02 6.44
C SER A 30 -20.90 6.41 6.38
N SER A 31 -20.77 7.04 7.54
CA SER A 31 -19.91 8.20 7.69
C SER A 31 -18.51 7.79 7.22
N GLU A 32 -18.19 8.15 5.98
CA GLU A 32 -16.82 8.14 5.48
C GLU A 32 -16.00 9.00 6.45
N VAL A 33 -15.21 8.35 7.25
CA VAL A 33 -14.11 9.00 7.97
C VAL A 33 -13.15 9.46 6.89
N SER A 34 -13.34 10.71 6.45
CA SER A 34 -12.43 11.43 5.56
C SER A 34 -11.16 11.79 6.33
N GLY A 35 -10.34 10.79 6.57
CA GLY A 35 -8.92 10.89 6.85
C GLY A 35 -8.20 10.24 5.67
N SER A 36 -8.15 10.91 4.53
CA SER A 36 -7.38 10.41 3.39
C SER A 36 -5.91 10.41 3.75
N SER A 37 -5.42 9.24 4.21
CA SER A 37 -4.00 8.95 4.23
C SER A 37 -3.46 9.11 2.82
N SER A 38 -2.49 9.98 2.64
CA SER A 38 -1.84 10.18 1.34
C SER A 38 -0.73 9.15 1.06
N ILE A 39 -0.37 8.34 2.04
CA ILE A 39 0.75 7.38 1.95
C ILE A 39 0.32 6.14 1.16
N GLY A 40 1.09 5.80 0.13
CA GLY A 40 0.88 4.57 -0.65
C GLY A 40 -0.37 4.57 -1.54
N LEU A 41 -0.90 5.74 -1.90
CA LEU A 41 -1.98 5.89 -2.86
C LEU A 41 -1.45 5.68 -4.29
N ILE A 42 -1.11 4.45 -4.61
CA ILE A 42 -0.78 4.02 -5.97
C ILE A 42 -2.04 3.38 -6.54
N ASP A 43 -2.56 3.93 -7.62
CA ASP A 43 -3.68 3.41 -8.38
C ASP A 43 -3.26 3.04 -9.81
N ASP A 44 -4.21 2.60 -10.63
CA ASP A 44 -3.95 2.22 -12.01
C ASP A 44 -3.38 3.38 -12.83
N GLU A 45 -3.91 4.59 -12.64
CA GLU A 45 -3.48 5.78 -13.38
C GLU A 45 -2.02 6.14 -13.04
N ARG A 46 -1.65 6.13 -11.76
CA ARG A 46 -0.27 6.38 -11.34
C ARG A 46 0.70 5.33 -11.88
N ILE A 47 0.32 4.03 -11.85
CA ILE A 47 1.17 2.96 -12.39
C ILE A 47 1.38 3.15 -13.90
N LEU A 48 0.30 3.42 -14.65
CA LEU A 48 0.37 3.62 -16.09
C LEU A 48 1.15 4.89 -16.47
N SER A 49 1.08 5.92 -15.64
CA SER A 49 1.78 7.19 -15.82
C SER A 49 3.09 7.30 -15.04
N ALA A 50 3.68 6.21 -14.55
CA ALA A 50 4.88 6.20 -13.70
C ALA A 50 6.10 6.94 -14.31
N GLU A 51 6.14 7.09 -15.63
CA GLU A 51 7.15 7.91 -16.32
C GLU A 51 7.06 9.39 -15.94
N SER A 52 5.88 9.90 -15.59
CA SER A 52 5.66 11.28 -15.15
C SER A 52 6.15 11.54 -13.72
N GLU A 53 6.41 10.48 -12.96
CA GLU A 53 6.89 10.52 -11.57
C GLU A 53 8.31 9.97 -11.44
N PRO A 54 9.33 10.62 -12.02
CA PRO A 54 10.69 10.06 -12.10
C PRO A 54 11.34 9.81 -10.74
N GLY A 55 10.88 10.49 -9.69
CA GLY A 55 11.35 10.32 -8.32
C GLY A 55 10.77 9.13 -7.59
N ASN A 56 9.69 8.53 -8.09
CA ASN A 56 9.02 7.41 -7.48
C ASN A 56 9.41 6.07 -8.16
N TRP A 57 9.24 4.97 -7.40
CA TRP A 57 9.43 3.60 -7.86
C TRP A 57 8.21 2.79 -7.47
N LEU A 58 7.15 2.87 -8.30
CA LEU A 58 5.79 2.47 -7.93
C LEU A 58 5.51 0.98 -8.06
N ALA A 59 6.31 0.25 -8.83
CA ALA A 59 6.18 -1.18 -9.07
C ALA A 59 7.56 -1.85 -9.00
N PHE A 60 7.62 -3.18 -9.00
CA PHE A 60 8.86 -3.94 -8.90
C PHE A 60 9.90 -3.51 -9.94
N GLY A 61 9.49 -3.30 -11.19
CA GLY A 61 10.34 -2.80 -12.27
C GLY A 61 10.23 -1.30 -12.52
N ARG A 62 9.70 -0.52 -11.58
CA ARG A 62 9.41 0.91 -11.61
C ARG A 62 8.20 1.27 -12.48
N THR A 63 8.16 0.83 -13.72
CA THR A 63 7.11 1.09 -14.70
C THR A 63 6.35 -0.21 -15.02
N TYR A 64 5.15 -0.08 -15.58
CA TYR A 64 4.33 -1.23 -15.93
C TYR A 64 5.02 -2.21 -16.91
N ASP A 65 5.89 -1.70 -17.78
CA ASP A 65 6.70 -2.48 -18.72
C ASP A 65 8.03 -2.99 -18.12
N GLU A 66 8.19 -2.94 -16.79
CA GLU A 66 9.29 -3.56 -16.03
C GLU A 66 10.71 -3.15 -16.50
N ARG A 67 10.91 -1.91 -16.92
CA ARG A 67 12.21 -1.45 -17.46
C ARG A 67 13.34 -1.42 -16.46
N ARG A 68 13.03 -1.32 -15.16
CA ARG A 68 14.04 -1.22 -14.08
C ARG A 68 15.05 -0.09 -14.29
N PHE A 69 14.59 0.99 -14.86
CA PHE A 69 15.41 2.13 -15.22
C PHE A 69 14.90 3.40 -14.53
N SER A 70 15.82 4.15 -13.89
CA SER A 70 15.54 5.47 -13.34
C SER A 70 15.96 6.55 -14.35
N PRO A 71 15.07 7.48 -14.73
CA PRO A 71 15.41 8.59 -15.60
C PRO A 71 16.13 9.74 -14.88
N LEU A 72 16.36 9.62 -13.56
CA LEU A 72 17.06 10.63 -12.77
C LEU A 72 18.50 10.77 -13.26
N LYS A 73 19.01 12.01 -13.33
CA LYS A 73 20.32 12.35 -13.88
C LYS A 73 21.26 13.01 -12.88
N GLN A 74 20.82 13.18 -11.64
CA GLN A 74 21.63 13.83 -10.59
C GLN A 74 22.89 13.03 -10.27
N ILE A 75 22.80 11.69 -10.33
CA ILE A 75 23.98 10.82 -10.23
C ILE A 75 24.43 10.47 -11.64
N ASN A 76 25.63 10.89 -11.98
CA ASN A 76 26.23 10.71 -13.29
C ASN A 76 27.75 10.59 -13.15
N LYS A 77 28.48 10.48 -14.23
CA LYS A 77 29.95 10.32 -14.25
C LYS A 77 30.70 11.44 -13.53
N ASP A 78 30.16 12.67 -13.56
CA ASP A 78 30.82 13.84 -13.00
C ASP A 78 30.48 14.00 -11.50
N SER A 79 29.36 13.52 -11.05
CA SER A 79 28.86 13.67 -9.67
C SER A 79 29.04 12.44 -8.80
N VAL A 80 29.23 11.25 -9.37
CA VAL A 80 29.29 9.99 -8.62
C VAL A 80 30.40 9.94 -7.56
N SER A 81 31.52 10.63 -7.80
CA SER A 81 32.63 10.74 -6.85
C SER A 81 32.27 11.53 -5.58
N ASN A 82 31.21 12.31 -5.63
CA ASN A 82 30.74 13.14 -4.51
C ASN A 82 29.65 12.45 -3.68
N LEU A 83 29.28 11.20 -4.00
CA LEU A 83 28.30 10.46 -3.22
C LEU A 83 28.82 10.16 -1.82
N GLY A 84 27.97 10.41 -0.83
CA GLY A 84 28.22 10.07 0.56
C GLY A 84 27.07 9.25 1.14
N LEU A 85 27.35 8.49 2.19
CA LEU A 85 26.33 7.76 2.95
C LEU A 85 25.53 8.77 3.79
N VAL A 86 24.21 8.84 3.56
CA VAL A 86 23.31 9.69 4.35
C VAL A 86 22.90 8.96 5.62
N TRP A 87 22.49 7.72 5.51
CA TRP A 87 22.12 6.86 6.62
C TRP A 87 22.31 5.39 6.27
N SER A 88 22.32 4.54 7.28
CA SER A 88 22.26 3.08 7.14
C SER A 88 21.35 2.51 8.21
N LYS A 89 20.70 1.38 7.92
CA LYS A 89 19.77 0.71 8.82
C LYS A 89 20.18 -0.74 9.02
N ASP A 90 20.45 -1.09 10.29
CA ASP A 90 20.63 -2.48 10.66
C ASP A 90 19.25 -3.17 10.77
N MET A 91 19.06 -4.25 10.02
CA MET A 91 17.83 -5.05 10.01
C MET A 91 17.84 -6.17 11.07
N GLY A 92 18.85 -6.20 11.94
CA GLY A 92 18.98 -7.19 13.00
C GLY A 92 19.14 -8.64 12.48
N THR A 93 19.76 -8.79 11.31
CA THR A 93 19.97 -10.10 10.67
C THR A 93 21.30 -10.13 9.92
N ASN A 94 21.93 -11.30 9.91
CA ASN A 94 23.10 -11.59 9.08
C ASN A 94 22.74 -12.43 7.85
N ARG A 95 21.45 -12.62 7.59
CA ARG A 95 20.95 -13.37 6.42
C ARG A 95 20.74 -12.42 5.24
N ALA A 96 20.65 -13.00 4.04
CA ALA A 96 20.49 -12.23 2.81
C ALA A 96 19.21 -11.39 2.78
N LEU A 97 19.34 -10.16 2.25
CA LEU A 97 18.25 -9.24 1.97
C LEU A 97 18.15 -9.10 0.45
N GLU A 98 17.00 -9.49 -0.12
CA GLU A 98 16.82 -9.55 -1.58
C GLU A 98 15.64 -8.70 -2.07
N ALA A 99 15.03 -7.92 -1.20
CA ALA A 99 13.85 -7.14 -1.55
C ALA A 99 14.19 -6.00 -2.51
N THR A 100 13.34 -5.80 -3.51
CA THR A 100 13.27 -4.56 -4.26
C THR A 100 12.33 -3.61 -3.52
N PRO A 101 12.79 -2.48 -3.01
CA PRO A 101 11.92 -1.52 -2.33
C PRO A 101 10.95 -0.86 -3.32
N ILE A 102 9.70 -0.66 -2.90
CA ILE A 102 8.77 0.27 -3.52
C ILE A 102 8.97 1.62 -2.85
N PHE A 103 9.19 2.65 -3.63
CA PHE A 103 9.35 4.01 -3.14
C PHE A 103 8.26 4.91 -3.68
N VAL A 104 7.48 5.48 -2.80
CA VAL A 104 6.37 6.36 -3.14
C VAL A 104 6.18 7.43 -2.06
N ASP A 105 6.05 8.69 -2.50
CA ASP A 105 5.70 9.82 -1.63
C ASP A 105 6.61 9.96 -0.39
N GLY A 106 7.91 9.69 -0.56
CA GLY A 106 8.91 9.79 0.49
C GLY A 106 9.05 8.55 1.38
N ILE A 107 8.19 7.55 1.24
CA ILE A 107 8.23 6.31 2.02
C ILE A 107 8.76 5.15 1.18
N MET A 108 9.63 4.37 1.80
CA MET A 108 10.20 3.14 1.24
C MET A 108 9.53 1.94 1.90
N PHE A 109 8.84 1.11 1.11
CA PHE A 109 8.24 -0.15 1.55
C PHE A 109 9.08 -1.31 1.06
N PHE A 110 9.50 -2.17 1.97
CA PHE A 110 10.32 -3.34 1.62
C PHE A 110 10.16 -4.47 2.64
N THR A 111 10.70 -5.63 2.30
CA THR A 111 10.75 -6.78 3.20
C THR A 111 12.19 -7.07 3.64
N SER A 112 12.33 -7.66 4.81
CA SER A 112 13.56 -8.32 5.25
C SER A 112 13.34 -9.83 5.38
N THR A 113 14.31 -10.50 5.99
CA THR A 113 14.23 -11.95 6.30
C THR A 113 12.97 -12.26 7.10
N TRP A 114 12.49 -13.52 6.96
CA TRP A 114 11.26 -13.99 7.61
C TRP A 114 10.01 -13.23 7.17
N SER A 115 10.05 -12.63 5.97
CA SER A 115 8.95 -11.86 5.39
C SER A 115 8.47 -10.70 6.26
N ARG A 116 9.34 -10.14 7.10
CA ARG A 116 9.03 -8.92 7.84
C ARG A 116 8.92 -7.74 6.92
N VAL A 117 7.88 -6.95 7.07
CA VAL A 117 7.60 -5.77 6.23
C VAL A 117 7.95 -4.50 6.98
N TYR A 118 8.49 -3.53 6.27
CA TYR A 118 8.87 -2.23 6.81
C TYR A 118 8.37 -1.11 5.92
N ALA A 119 7.93 -0.03 6.55
CA ALA A 119 7.82 1.30 5.96
C ALA A 119 8.86 2.21 6.62
N VAL A 120 9.68 2.85 5.82
CA VAL A 120 10.81 3.68 6.27
C VAL A 120 10.77 5.01 5.55
N GLU A 121 10.95 6.10 6.28
CA GLU A 121 11.15 7.40 5.66
C GLU A 121 12.49 7.43 4.91
N ALA A 122 12.46 7.74 3.63
CA ALA A 122 13.63 7.57 2.77
C ALA A 122 14.74 8.61 3.04
N LEU A 123 14.40 9.78 3.58
CA LEU A 123 15.40 10.81 3.87
C LEU A 123 16.17 10.54 5.14
N THR A 124 15.54 9.98 6.16
CA THR A 124 16.12 9.81 7.51
C THR A 124 16.48 8.37 7.83
N GLY A 125 15.85 7.39 7.17
CA GLY A 125 15.96 5.97 7.51
C GLY A 125 15.13 5.59 8.74
N GLU A 126 14.29 6.49 9.26
CA GLU A 126 13.43 6.20 10.41
C GLU A 126 12.32 5.24 10.04
N THR A 127 12.05 4.27 10.93
CA THR A 127 10.94 3.33 10.73
C THR A 127 9.62 4.00 11.07
N VAL A 128 8.75 4.12 10.07
CA VAL A 128 7.36 4.56 10.27
C VAL A 128 6.57 3.45 10.97
N TRP A 129 6.64 2.25 10.42
CA TRP A 129 6.09 1.05 11.03
C TRP A 129 6.81 -0.21 10.55
N SER A 130 6.60 -1.31 11.26
CA SER A 130 7.04 -2.64 10.85
C SER A 130 5.99 -3.70 11.19
N PHE A 131 5.91 -4.74 10.36
CA PHE A 131 5.04 -5.88 10.56
C PHE A 131 5.84 -7.18 10.52
N ASP A 132 5.66 -8.04 11.53
CA ASP A 132 6.27 -9.36 11.59
C ASP A 132 5.17 -10.43 11.47
N PRO A 133 5.12 -11.19 10.36
CA PRO A 133 4.12 -12.23 10.15
C PRO A 133 4.31 -13.46 11.04
N LYS A 134 5.38 -13.51 11.86
CA LYS A 134 5.68 -14.64 12.76
C LYS A 134 5.74 -15.98 12.02
N VAL A 135 6.51 -16.01 10.95
CA VAL A 135 6.74 -17.26 10.18
C VAL A 135 7.40 -18.31 11.08
N PRO A 136 6.83 -19.52 11.21
CA PRO A 136 7.43 -20.57 12.01
C PRO A 136 8.81 -20.97 11.51
N GLY A 137 9.77 -21.17 12.44
CA GLY A 137 11.17 -21.44 12.11
C GLY A 137 11.43 -22.70 11.26
N GLU A 138 10.51 -23.67 11.31
CA GLU A 138 10.58 -24.89 10.51
C GLU A 138 10.54 -24.64 9.00
N TRP A 139 9.91 -23.54 8.57
CA TRP A 139 9.83 -23.17 7.15
C TRP A 139 11.18 -22.81 6.54
N ALA A 140 12.16 -22.43 7.34
CA ALA A 140 13.52 -22.20 6.85
C ALA A 140 14.12 -23.44 6.15
N ARG A 141 13.76 -24.64 6.61
CA ARG A 141 14.24 -25.90 6.02
C ARG A 141 13.53 -26.29 4.74
N LYS A 142 12.33 -25.72 4.53
CA LYS A 142 11.52 -25.93 3.32
C LYS A 142 11.85 -24.91 2.23
N ALA A 143 12.56 -23.83 2.58
CA ALA A 143 12.98 -22.80 1.64
C ALA A 143 14.23 -23.22 0.88
N CYS A 144 14.27 -22.96 -0.44
CA CYS A 144 15.43 -23.27 -1.28
C CYS A 144 16.61 -22.33 -1.04
N CYS A 145 16.33 -21.09 -0.66
CA CYS A 145 17.24 -19.95 -0.83
C CYS A 145 17.33 -19.11 0.43
N ASP A 146 17.32 -19.74 1.62
CA ASP A 146 17.20 -19.08 2.92
C ASP A 146 15.81 -18.46 3.15
N VAL A 147 15.65 -17.69 4.22
CA VAL A 147 14.38 -17.04 4.62
C VAL A 147 14.22 -15.65 4.00
N VAL A 148 14.63 -15.53 2.74
CA VAL A 148 14.57 -14.29 1.98
C VAL A 148 13.13 -13.96 1.55
N ASN A 149 12.91 -12.70 1.26
CA ASN A 149 11.68 -12.21 0.64
C ASN A 149 12.04 -11.13 -0.38
N ARG A 150 11.32 -11.07 -1.51
CA ARG A 150 11.67 -10.22 -2.64
C ARG A 150 10.96 -8.89 -2.69
N GLY A 151 10.14 -8.58 -1.70
CA GLY A 151 9.52 -7.26 -1.56
C GLY A 151 8.01 -7.31 -1.41
N VAL A 152 7.40 -6.19 -1.68
CA VAL A 152 5.98 -5.91 -1.53
C VAL A 152 5.40 -5.35 -2.81
N ALA A 153 4.07 -5.36 -2.92
CA ALA A 153 3.32 -4.49 -3.82
C ALA A 153 2.55 -3.46 -3.00
N VAL A 154 2.40 -2.26 -3.53
CA VAL A 154 1.64 -1.19 -2.90
C VAL A 154 0.55 -0.74 -3.85
N TYR A 155 -0.69 -0.70 -3.37
CA TYR A 155 -1.85 -0.32 -4.19
C TYR A 155 -3.02 0.15 -3.33
N ASN A 156 -3.62 1.27 -3.69
CA ASN A 156 -4.78 1.87 -3.03
C ASN A 156 -4.64 1.93 -1.49
N GLY A 157 -3.53 2.49 -1.00
CA GLY A 157 -3.29 2.66 0.42
C GLY A 157 -3.03 1.36 1.19
N LYS A 158 -2.71 0.28 0.48
CA LYS A 158 -2.41 -1.03 1.08
C LYS A 158 -1.05 -1.54 0.62
N VAL A 159 -0.37 -2.22 1.52
CA VAL A 159 0.87 -2.96 1.25
C VAL A 159 0.56 -4.43 1.25
N TYR A 160 0.83 -5.10 0.14
CA TYR A 160 0.63 -6.54 -0.04
C TYR A 160 1.96 -7.25 0.09
N SER A 161 2.00 -8.28 0.91
CA SER A 161 3.19 -9.12 1.11
C SER A 161 2.82 -10.58 1.25
N ALA A 162 3.61 -11.44 0.62
CA ALA A 162 3.52 -12.88 0.82
C ALA A 162 4.58 -13.32 1.83
N SER A 163 4.25 -14.29 2.68
CA SER A 163 5.20 -14.87 3.61
C SER A 163 5.69 -16.25 3.16
N LEU A 164 6.84 -16.64 3.69
CA LEU A 164 7.50 -17.90 3.35
C LEU A 164 6.63 -19.13 3.66
N ASP A 165 5.72 -19.03 4.63
CA ASP A 165 4.76 -20.08 5.00
C ASP A 165 3.48 -20.06 4.17
N GLY A 166 3.45 -19.29 3.06
CA GLY A 166 2.38 -19.29 2.08
C GLY A 166 1.17 -18.46 2.43
N ARG A 167 1.30 -17.53 3.37
CA ARG A 167 0.23 -16.55 3.64
C ARG A 167 0.43 -15.30 2.81
N LEU A 168 -0.68 -14.70 2.39
CA LEU A 168 -0.73 -13.38 1.75
C LEU A 168 -1.43 -12.40 2.69
N PHE A 169 -0.84 -11.22 2.85
CA PHE A 169 -1.35 -10.16 3.72
C PHE A 169 -1.66 -8.91 2.93
N ALA A 170 -2.69 -8.18 3.38
CA ALA A 170 -2.83 -6.76 3.09
C ALA A 170 -2.68 -5.98 4.40
N LEU A 171 -1.78 -5.01 4.39
CA LEU A 171 -1.52 -4.11 5.50
C LEU A 171 -1.95 -2.70 5.11
N ASN A 172 -2.36 -1.90 6.08
CA ASN A 172 -2.58 -0.48 5.87
C ASN A 172 -1.23 0.20 5.60
N ALA A 173 -1.13 0.98 4.52
CA ALA A 173 0.15 1.59 4.12
C ALA A 173 0.64 2.65 5.10
N GLU A 174 -0.26 3.29 5.85
CA GLU A 174 0.08 4.33 6.82
C GLU A 174 0.47 3.77 8.18
N THR A 175 -0.27 2.75 8.66
CA THR A 175 -0.12 2.25 10.04
C THR A 175 0.58 0.90 10.15
N GLY A 176 0.67 0.13 9.07
CA GLY A 176 1.17 -1.25 9.08
C GLY A 176 0.21 -2.26 9.69
N GLU A 177 -0.99 -1.85 10.09
CA GLU A 177 -2.01 -2.75 10.63
C GLU A 177 -2.49 -3.73 9.58
N LYS A 178 -2.64 -5.00 9.99
CA LYS A 178 -3.13 -6.04 9.11
C LYS A 178 -4.63 -5.85 8.84
N ILE A 179 -4.98 -5.60 7.56
CA ILE A 179 -6.36 -5.48 7.11
C ILE A 179 -6.98 -6.85 6.91
N TRP A 180 -6.26 -7.74 6.22
CA TRP A 180 -6.65 -9.13 6.03
C TRP A 180 -5.44 -10.04 5.80
N GLU A 181 -5.67 -11.33 5.92
CA GLU A 181 -4.72 -12.40 5.68
C GLU A 181 -5.46 -13.57 5.03
N VAL A 182 -4.80 -14.25 4.10
CA VAL A 182 -5.29 -15.47 3.48
C VAL A 182 -4.17 -16.49 3.38
N ASP A 183 -4.48 -17.76 3.68
CA ASP A 183 -3.59 -18.88 3.42
C ASP A 183 -3.75 -19.30 1.95
N THR A 184 -2.64 -19.31 1.22
CA THR A 184 -2.63 -19.66 -0.21
C THR A 184 -2.18 -21.10 -0.47
N ILE A 185 -1.80 -21.83 0.57
CA ILE A 185 -1.33 -23.21 0.48
C ILE A 185 -2.49 -24.18 0.72
N ILE A 186 -2.78 -25.01 -0.28
CA ILE A 186 -3.80 -26.06 -0.20
C ILE A 186 -3.28 -27.30 0.54
N ASP A 187 -2.01 -27.63 0.36
CA ASP A 187 -1.37 -28.79 1.00
C ASP A 187 0.00 -28.40 1.55
N ARG A 188 0.16 -28.51 2.88
CA ARG A 188 1.38 -28.14 3.60
C ARG A 188 2.43 -29.24 3.67
N GLU A 189 2.11 -30.46 3.22
CA GLU A 189 3.06 -31.58 3.19
C GLU A 189 3.97 -31.50 1.97
N THR A 190 3.50 -30.90 0.90
CA THR A 190 4.29 -30.68 -0.31
C THR A 190 5.20 -29.47 -0.13
N VAL A 191 6.46 -29.60 -0.50
CA VAL A 191 7.41 -28.47 -0.54
C VAL A 191 6.86 -27.46 -1.54
N SER A 192 6.28 -26.40 -1.02
CA SER A 192 5.67 -25.36 -1.83
C SER A 192 6.73 -24.34 -2.21
N TYR A 193 7.21 -24.39 -3.44
CA TYR A 193 7.73 -23.23 -4.13
C TYR A 193 6.56 -22.33 -4.58
N THR A 194 5.62 -22.05 -3.69
CA THR A 194 4.67 -20.99 -3.93
C THR A 194 5.35 -19.66 -3.67
N HIS A 195 6.32 -19.38 -4.52
CA HIS A 195 6.52 -18.00 -4.86
C HIS A 195 5.22 -17.58 -5.53
N LEU A 196 4.46 -16.67 -4.91
CA LEU A 196 3.53 -15.84 -5.63
C LEU A 196 4.37 -14.97 -6.58
N THR A 197 4.95 -15.59 -7.56
CA THR A 197 5.29 -14.90 -8.77
C THR A 197 3.95 -14.58 -9.38
N LEU A 198 3.56 -13.33 -9.32
CA LEU A 198 2.59 -12.84 -10.28
C LEU A 198 3.06 -13.34 -11.63
N PRO A 199 2.21 -14.02 -12.41
CA PRO A 199 2.63 -14.57 -13.68
C PRO A 199 3.14 -13.42 -14.55
N THR A 200 4.45 -13.27 -14.62
CA THR A 200 5.11 -12.30 -15.51
C THR A 200 5.19 -12.85 -16.93
N THR A 201 4.65 -14.04 -17.17
CA THR A 201 4.58 -14.65 -18.49
C THR A 201 3.15 -14.62 -18.98
N TYR A 202 2.77 -13.52 -19.63
CA TYR A 202 1.75 -13.58 -20.65
C TYR A 202 2.38 -14.25 -21.87
N HIS A 203 2.04 -15.50 -22.08
CA HIS A 203 2.16 -16.09 -23.40
C HIS A 203 1.02 -15.56 -24.25
N VAL A 204 1.35 -14.69 -25.19
CA VAL A 204 0.47 -14.31 -26.30
C VAL A 204 0.43 -15.48 -27.26
#